data_f18b0b441cfa7bae6af4121c0a1543dd
#
_entry.id   f18b0b441cfa7bae6af4121c0a1543dd
#
_cell.length_a   1.000
_cell.length_b   1.000
_cell.length_c   1.000
_cell.angle_alpha   90.00
_cell.angle_beta   90.00
_cell.angle_gamma   90.00
#
_symmetry.space_group_name_H-M   'P 1'
#
loop_
_entity.id
_entity.type
_entity.pdbx_description
1 polymer ?
#
loop_
_entity_poly.entity_id
_entity_poly.type
_entity_poly.pdbx_seq_one_letter_code
_entity_poly.pdbx_strand_id
1 'polypeptide(L)'
;MRSVVGLALAAFAMMSVAEAATIKKTDYRFYPVSGVTPYDINQSILRQGPKYGGLSAYGVTTYDYHPSATCATIPGLDARVGSFKMELEFLIKLPKLSSEGRLKSDVKSSWGKFASFVKTHEETHRRIWLGCAKSAEAKIQAMRAKSCSALSKQIDKALSNMTKTCNKQHEAFDAAEQKRLARHPFMQKVKNSANRGVQALKAR
;
A
#
# COMPACT_ATOMS: atom_id res chain seq x y z
N MET A 1 -43.79 -23.17 -53.27
CA MET A 1 -42.52 -22.66 -52.71
C MET A 1 -42.81 -22.05 -51.36
N ARG A 2 -42.46 -22.73 -50.27
CA ARG A 2 -42.65 -22.22 -48.87
C ARG A 2 -41.25 -22.00 -48.28
N SER A 3 -40.87 -20.73 -48.06
CA SER A 3 -39.64 -20.33 -47.38
C SER A 3 -39.83 -20.46 -45.88
N VAL A 4 -38.95 -21.27 -45.25
CA VAL A 4 -38.86 -21.36 -43.77
C VAL A 4 -37.76 -20.40 -43.32
N VAL A 5 -38.14 -19.35 -42.58
CA VAL A 5 -37.20 -18.43 -41.96
C VAL A 5 -36.81 -19.02 -40.63
N GLY A 6 -35.56 -19.46 -40.50
CA GLY A 6 -34.97 -19.93 -39.23
C GLY A 6 -34.60 -18.77 -38.34
N LEU A 7 -35.21 -18.71 -37.16
CA LEU A 7 -34.90 -17.75 -36.12
C LEU A 7 -33.72 -18.27 -35.31
N ALA A 8 -32.53 -17.67 -35.46
CA ALA A 8 -31.36 -17.98 -34.64
C ALA A 8 -31.46 -17.23 -33.30
N LEU A 9 -31.72 -17.95 -32.20
CA LEU A 9 -31.60 -17.41 -30.84
C LEU A 9 -30.12 -17.25 -30.50
N ALA A 10 -29.64 -16.02 -30.48
CA ALA A 10 -28.34 -15.68 -29.88
C ALA A 10 -28.45 -15.72 -28.34
N ALA A 11 -27.87 -16.74 -27.73
CA ALA A 11 -27.70 -16.82 -26.28
C ALA A 11 -26.64 -15.79 -25.86
N PHE A 12 -27.05 -14.65 -25.32
CA PHE A 12 -26.16 -13.69 -24.65
C PHE A 12 -25.70 -14.32 -23.33
N ALA A 13 -24.49 -14.84 -23.29
CA ALA A 13 -23.80 -15.19 -22.05
C ALA A 13 -23.52 -13.89 -21.29
N MET A 14 -24.31 -13.62 -20.25
CA MET A 14 -23.99 -12.57 -19.30
C MET A 14 -22.66 -12.95 -18.59
N MET A 15 -21.58 -12.39 -19.06
CA MET A 15 -20.32 -12.38 -18.30
C MET A 15 -20.56 -11.53 -17.07
N SER A 16 -20.73 -12.16 -15.91
CA SER A 16 -20.66 -11.47 -14.63
C SER A 16 -19.28 -10.84 -14.51
N VAL A 17 -19.23 -9.52 -14.59
CA VAL A 17 -18.01 -8.75 -14.28
C VAL A 17 -17.69 -9.05 -12.83
N ALA A 18 -16.60 -9.79 -12.58
CA ALA A 18 -16.09 -10.01 -11.23
C ALA A 18 -15.76 -8.62 -10.66
N GLU A 19 -16.44 -8.25 -9.59
CA GLU A 19 -16.23 -6.98 -8.90
C GLU A 19 -14.85 -7.04 -8.23
N ALA A 20 -13.89 -6.31 -8.80
CA ALA A 20 -12.49 -6.34 -8.37
C ALA A 20 -12.31 -5.71 -6.97
N ALA A 21 -11.30 -6.16 -6.22
CA ALA A 21 -10.93 -5.57 -4.94
C ALA A 21 -10.94 -4.03 -5.00
N THR A 22 -11.74 -3.41 -4.16
CA THR A 22 -12.01 -1.97 -4.22
C THR A 22 -11.35 -1.25 -3.06
N ILE A 23 -10.83 -0.06 -3.34
CA ILE A 23 -10.40 0.86 -2.30
C ILE A 23 -11.67 1.54 -1.77
N LYS A 24 -12.05 1.22 -0.52
CA LYS A 24 -13.17 1.89 0.15
C LYS A 24 -12.78 3.27 0.62
N LYS A 25 -11.54 3.42 1.17
CA LYS A 25 -11.05 4.67 1.71
C LYS A 25 -9.53 4.76 1.66
N THR A 26 -9.01 5.97 1.45
CA THR A 26 -7.62 6.32 1.70
C THR A 26 -7.56 7.64 2.46
N ASP A 27 -7.14 7.59 3.72
CA ASP A 27 -6.97 8.77 4.56
C ASP A 27 -5.49 9.18 4.57
N TYR A 28 -5.26 10.49 4.52
CA TYR A 28 -3.94 11.08 4.72
C TYR A 28 -3.92 11.83 6.04
N ARG A 29 -2.94 11.52 6.89
CA ARG A 29 -2.66 12.27 8.10
C ARG A 29 -1.26 12.81 8.06
N PHE A 30 -1.10 14.02 8.58
CA PHE A 30 0.18 14.68 8.62
C PHE A 30 0.65 14.82 10.07
N TYR A 31 1.91 14.50 10.31
CA TYR A 31 2.56 14.81 11.61
C TYR A 31 3.48 16.02 11.44
N PRO A 32 3.54 16.91 12.47
CA PRO A 32 4.31 18.13 12.37
C PRO A 32 5.81 17.84 12.42
N VAL A 33 6.56 18.53 11.57
CA VAL A 33 8.02 18.50 11.56
C VAL A 33 8.52 19.94 11.67
N SER A 34 9.58 20.17 12.41
CA SER A 34 10.17 21.50 12.62
C SER A 34 11.67 21.48 12.36
N GLY A 35 12.24 22.66 12.06
CA GLY A 35 13.66 22.84 11.80
C GLY A 35 13.88 23.81 10.64
N VAL A 36 15.08 24.38 10.57
CA VAL A 36 15.50 25.29 9.48
C VAL A 36 16.70 24.77 8.70
N THR A 37 17.40 23.77 9.24
CA THR A 37 18.45 23.02 8.54
C THR A 37 17.97 21.62 8.18
N PRO A 38 18.55 20.97 7.16
CA PRO A 38 18.23 19.58 6.84
C PRO A 38 18.42 18.62 8.02
N TYR A 39 19.45 18.86 8.83
CA TYR A 39 19.72 18.06 10.03
C TYR A 39 18.59 18.19 11.08
N ASP A 40 18.20 19.43 11.42
CA ASP A 40 17.14 19.66 12.42
C ASP A 40 15.80 19.06 11.97
N ILE A 41 15.47 19.23 10.69
CA ILE A 41 14.27 18.66 10.08
C ILE A 41 14.29 17.13 10.22
N ASN A 42 15.42 16.51 9.88
CA ASN A 42 15.58 15.05 10.00
C ASN A 42 15.45 14.60 11.47
N GLN A 43 16.09 15.31 12.42
CA GLN A 43 15.96 15.00 13.85
C GLN A 43 14.52 15.13 14.33
N SER A 44 13.79 16.14 13.85
CA SER A 44 12.36 16.29 14.15
C SER A 44 11.53 15.12 13.63
N ILE A 45 11.80 14.64 12.41
CA ILE A 45 11.14 13.45 11.86
C ILE A 45 11.43 12.23 12.75
N LEU A 46 12.67 12.00 13.10
CA LEU A 46 13.08 10.83 13.92
C LEU A 46 12.42 10.84 15.32
N ARG A 47 12.15 12.03 15.87
CA ARG A 47 11.45 12.15 17.16
C ARG A 47 9.93 12.02 17.05
N GLN A 48 9.31 12.64 16.05
CA GLN A 48 7.85 12.82 15.95
C GLN A 48 7.20 11.89 14.92
N GLY A 49 7.99 11.30 14.04
CA GLY A 49 7.50 10.43 13.00
C GLY A 49 6.89 9.12 13.53
N PRO A 50 6.13 8.45 12.69
CA PRO A 50 5.54 7.17 13.04
C PRO A 50 6.62 6.13 13.41
N LYS A 51 6.23 5.14 14.20
CA LYS A 51 7.09 4.01 14.55
C LYS A 51 6.64 2.79 13.76
N TYR A 52 7.60 2.10 13.18
CA TYR A 52 7.39 0.83 12.52
C TYR A 52 8.47 -0.17 12.97
N GLY A 53 8.07 -1.31 13.50
CA GLY A 53 9.01 -2.26 14.11
C GLY A 53 9.89 -1.67 15.23
N GLY A 54 9.38 -0.68 15.98
CA GLY A 54 10.13 0.02 17.03
C GLY A 54 11.06 1.14 16.52
N LEU A 55 11.29 1.23 15.22
CA LEU A 55 12.13 2.26 14.60
C LEU A 55 11.30 3.45 14.09
N SER A 56 11.91 4.64 14.02
CA SER A 56 11.29 5.82 13.43
C SER A 56 11.27 5.68 11.90
N ALA A 57 10.10 5.93 11.31
CA ALA A 57 9.90 5.96 9.86
C ALA A 57 9.62 7.39 9.37
N TYR A 58 9.95 7.68 8.12
CA TYR A 58 9.66 8.96 7.47
C TYR A 58 8.20 9.11 7.09
N GLY A 59 7.54 8.01 6.78
CA GLY A 59 6.11 7.85 6.58
C GLY A 59 5.68 6.47 7.02
N VAL A 60 4.40 6.19 6.98
CA VAL A 60 3.87 4.84 7.17
C VAL A 60 2.51 4.70 6.49
N THR A 61 2.32 3.59 5.81
CA THR A 61 1.03 3.15 5.29
C THR A 61 0.52 1.99 6.12
N THR A 62 -0.61 2.18 6.79
CA THR A 62 -1.36 1.10 7.42
C THR A 62 -2.59 0.76 6.59
N TYR A 63 -3.08 -0.44 6.73
CA TYR A 63 -4.24 -0.91 5.99
C TYR A 63 -5.11 -1.81 6.86
N ASP A 64 -6.40 -1.80 6.54
CA ASP A 64 -7.36 -2.79 6.97
C ASP A 64 -8.04 -3.39 5.74
N TYR A 65 -8.42 -4.66 5.80
CA TYR A 65 -9.17 -5.30 4.74
C TYR A 65 -10.37 -6.06 5.29
N HIS A 66 -11.48 -5.97 4.55
CA HIS A 66 -12.76 -6.54 4.94
C HIS A 66 -13.23 -7.50 3.84
N PRO A 67 -12.89 -8.81 3.96
CA PRO A 67 -13.33 -9.80 3.01
C PRO A 67 -14.78 -10.19 3.28
N SER A 68 -15.54 -10.37 2.23
CA SER A 68 -16.87 -10.97 2.29
C SER A 68 -17.02 -12.03 1.20
N ALA A 69 -17.61 -13.15 1.54
CA ALA A 69 -17.80 -14.28 0.63
C ALA A 69 -19.19 -14.90 0.81
N THR A 70 -19.79 -15.31 -0.29
CA THR A 70 -20.97 -16.18 -0.27
C THR A 70 -20.61 -17.56 -0.83
N CYS A 71 -21.22 -18.59 -0.28
CA CYS A 71 -21.11 -19.95 -0.79
C CYS A 71 -22.37 -20.30 -1.57
N ALA A 72 -22.21 -20.87 -2.74
CA ALA A 72 -23.29 -21.46 -3.54
C ALA A 72 -23.10 -22.97 -3.60
N THR A 73 -24.19 -23.72 -3.32
CA THR A 73 -24.24 -25.17 -3.46
C THR A 73 -25.20 -25.52 -4.60
N ILE A 74 -24.85 -26.50 -5.40
CA ILE A 74 -25.71 -27.05 -6.44
C ILE A 74 -25.98 -28.52 -6.05
N PRO A 75 -27.25 -29.00 -6.01
CA PRO A 75 -27.53 -30.37 -5.68
C PRO A 75 -26.73 -31.37 -6.51
N GLY A 76 -26.04 -32.30 -5.84
CA GLY A 76 -25.18 -33.28 -6.52
C GLY A 76 -23.82 -32.78 -6.98
N LEU A 77 -23.47 -31.52 -6.72
CA LEU A 77 -22.18 -30.90 -7.09
C LEU A 77 -21.47 -30.31 -5.86
N ASP A 78 -20.18 -29.99 -6.02
CA ASP A 78 -19.37 -29.33 -5.01
C ASP A 78 -19.84 -27.88 -4.71
N ALA A 79 -19.55 -27.42 -3.50
CA ALA A 79 -19.70 -26.02 -3.11
C ALA A 79 -18.70 -25.12 -3.87
N ARG A 80 -19.14 -23.94 -4.26
CA ARG A 80 -18.33 -22.93 -4.95
C ARG A 80 -18.49 -21.55 -4.31
N VAL A 81 -17.54 -20.65 -4.56
CA VAL A 81 -17.74 -19.24 -4.24
C VAL A 81 -18.85 -18.68 -5.12
N GLY A 82 -19.91 -18.17 -4.50
CA GLY A 82 -21.00 -17.48 -5.18
C GLY A 82 -20.58 -16.06 -5.52
N SER A 83 -20.06 -15.34 -4.54
CA SER A 83 -19.43 -14.03 -4.69
C SER A 83 -18.29 -13.88 -3.69
N PHE A 84 -17.28 -13.10 -4.06
CA PHE A 84 -16.22 -12.68 -3.15
C PHE A 84 -15.94 -11.20 -3.39
N LYS A 85 -15.84 -10.43 -2.30
CA LYS A 85 -15.50 -9.01 -2.34
C LYS A 85 -14.48 -8.72 -1.26
N MET A 86 -13.50 -7.86 -1.56
CA MET A 86 -12.53 -7.38 -0.59
C MET A 86 -12.49 -5.85 -0.62
N GLU A 87 -12.89 -5.22 0.47
CA GLU A 87 -12.76 -3.78 0.67
C GLU A 87 -11.48 -3.46 1.41
N LEU A 88 -10.77 -2.43 0.96
CA LEU A 88 -9.49 -1.99 1.51
C LEU A 88 -9.60 -0.56 2.03
N GLU A 89 -9.17 -0.35 3.26
CA GLU A 89 -9.02 0.98 3.85
C GLU A 89 -7.55 1.23 4.13
N PHE A 90 -7.09 2.44 3.79
CA PHE A 90 -5.69 2.84 3.99
C PHE A 90 -5.60 4.10 4.84
N LEU A 91 -4.61 4.14 5.72
CA LEU A 91 -4.18 5.34 6.41
C LEU A 91 -2.70 5.59 6.11
N ILE A 92 -2.41 6.72 5.46
CA ILE A 92 -1.06 7.14 5.10
C ILE A 92 -0.67 8.33 5.98
N LYS A 93 0.39 8.18 6.79
CA LYS A 93 0.94 9.25 7.63
C LYS A 93 2.19 9.82 6.98
N LEU A 94 2.24 11.14 6.81
CA LEU A 94 3.29 11.86 6.12
C LEU A 94 3.82 13.04 6.94
N PRO A 95 5.09 13.44 6.76
CA PRO A 95 5.64 14.61 7.42
C PRO A 95 5.09 15.90 6.80
N LYS A 96 4.78 16.89 7.65
CA LYS A 96 4.44 18.25 7.22
C LYS A 96 5.31 19.26 7.95
N LEU A 97 6.12 19.99 7.23
CA LEU A 97 7.03 20.97 7.80
C LEU A 97 6.29 22.26 8.20
N SER A 98 6.40 22.64 9.47
CA SER A 98 5.74 23.83 10.03
C SER A 98 6.49 25.14 9.73
N SER A 99 7.75 25.05 9.34
CA SER A 99 8.66 26.21 9.19
C SER A 99 9.08 26.51 7.76
N GLU A 100 8.30 26.09 6.75
CA GLU A 100 8.66 26.21 5.33
C GLU A 100 9.00 27.66 4.90
N GLY A 101 8.29 28.65 5.43
CA GLY A 101 8.54 30.07 5.12
C GLY A 101 9.89 30.60 5.61
N ARG A 102 10.56 29.90 6.54
CA ARG A 102 11.85 30.29 7.11
C ARG A 102 13.04 29.56 6.50
N LEU A 103 12.81 28.64 5.55
CA LEU A 103 13.86 27.87 4.93
C LEU A 103 14.63 28.69 3.88
N LYS A 104 15.94 28.46 3.80
CA LYS A 104 16.72 28.86 2.63
C LYS A 104 16.19 28.14 1.39
N SER A 105 16.25 28.79 0.23
CA SER A 105 15.70 28.30 -1.03
C SER A 105 16.16 26.87 -1.38
N ASP A 106 17.45 26.58 -1.21
CA ASP A 106 18.03 25.28 -1.50
C ASP A 106 17.58 24.16 -0.52
N VAL A 107 17.33 24.51 0.76
CA VAL A 107 16.77 23.61 1.76
C VAL A 107 15.30 23.34 1.44
N LYS A 108 14.53 24.39 1.13
CA LYS A 108 13.12 24.29 0.74
C LYS A 108 12.93 23.38 -0.47
N SER A 109 13.74 23.60 -1.53
CA SER A 109 13.70 22.75 -2.73
C SER A 109 14.01 21.28 -2.42
N SER A 110 15.08 21.01 -1.65
CA SER A 110 15.46 19.64 -1.31
C SER A 110 14.43 18.96 -0.38
N TRP A 111 13.82 19.72 0.54
CA TRP A 111 12.70 19.24 1.38
C TRP A 111 11.48 18.86 0.55
N GLY A 112 11.05 19.72 -0.37
CA GLY A 112 9.89 19.42 -1.23
C GLY A 112 10.08 18.13 -2.04
N LYS A 113 11.28 17.90 -2.59
CA LYS A 113 11.63 16.66 -3.27
C LYS A 113 11.57 15.45 -2.31
N PHE A 114 12.06 15.63 -1.07
CA PHE A 114 12.04 14.57 -0.05
C PHE A 114 10.63 14.23 0.39
N ALA A 115 9.80 15.21 0.68
CA ALA A 115 8.40 15.00 1.07
C ALA A 115 7.61 14.27 -0.05
N SER A 116 7.86 14.65 -1.32
CA SER A 116 7.30 13.95 -2.48
C SER A 116 7.81 12.51 -2.60
N PHE A 117 9.10 12.27 -2.35
CA PHE A 117 9.69 10.93 -2.32
C PHE A 117 9.01 10.06 -1.27
N VAL A 118 8.86 10.54 -0.03
CA VAL A 118 8.17 9.82 1.06
C VAL A 118 6.73 9.52 0.68
N LYS A 119 5.99 10.49 0.14
CA LYS A 119 4.62 10.27 -0.32
C LYS A 119 4.55 9.18 -1.39
N THR A 120 5.41 9.20 -2.38
CA THR A 120 5.44 8.20 -3.46
C THR A 120 5.77 6.80 -2.92
N HIS A 121 6.66 6.72 -1.93
CA HIS A 121 7.00 5.49 -1.23
C HIS A 121 5.76 4.88 -0.57
N GLU A 122 5.05 5.66 0.25
CA GLU A 122 3.85 5.20 0.95
C GLU A 122 2.70 4.82 -0.01
N GLU A 123 2.52 5.59 -1.09
CA GLU A 123 1.57 5.25 -2.15
C GLU A 123 1.93 3.95 -2.87
N THR A 124 3.21 3.59 -2.91
CA THR A 124 3.63 2.32 -3.49
C THR A 124 3.26 1.15 -2.58
N HIS A 125 3.38 1.27 -1.26
CA HIS A 125 2.86 0.28 -0.33
C HIS A 125 1.36 0.05 -0.53
N ARG A 126 0.58 1.12 -0.66
CA ARG A 126 -0.86 1.02 -0.98
C ARG A 126 -1.11 0.25 -2.28
N ARG A 127 -0.34 0.54 -3.35
CA ARG A 127 -0.47 -0.16 -4.65
C ARG A 127 -0.10 -1.64 -4.57
N ILE A 128 0.93 -2.00 -3.79
CA ILE A 128 1.32 -3.39 -3.55
C ILE A 128 0.15 -4.14 -2.89
N TRP A 129 -0.43 -3.60 -1.82
CA TRP A 129 -1.58 -4.20 -1.17
C TRP A 129 -2.76 -4.40 -2.11
N LEU A 130 -3.10 -3.39 -2.91
CA LEU A 130 -4.17 -3.49 -3.90
C LEU A 130 -3.91 -4.59 -4.93
N GLY A 131 -2.67 -4.72 -5.39
CA GLY A 131 -2.26 -5.78 -6.31
C GLY A 131 -2.40 -7.18 -5.70
N CYS A 132 -1.98 -7.35 -4.44
CA CYS A 132 -2.14 -8.60 -3.70
C CYS A 132 -3.62 -8.97 -3.52
N ALA A 133 -4.44 -8.01 -3.13
CA ALA A 133 -5.87 -8.21 -2.92
C ALA A 133 -6.57 -8.66 -4.22
N LYS A 134 -6.31 -7.98 -5.33
CA LYS A 134 -6.85 -8.37 -6.66
C LYS A 134 -6.42 -9.78 -7.07
N SER A 135 -5.15 -10.13 -6.83
CA SER A 135 -4.65 -11.48 -7.12
C SER A 135 -5.29 -12.55 -6.24
N ALA A 136 -5.52 -12.26 -4.95
CA ALA A 136 -6.19 -13.17 -4.05
C ALA A 136 -7.66 -13.35 -4.42
N GLU A 137 -8.36 -12.26 -4.73
CA GLU A 137 -9.75 -12.27 -5.16
C GLU A 137 -9.99 -13.16 -6.38
N ALA A 138 -9.18 -12.99 -7.43
CA ALA A 138 -9.28 -13.83 -8.63
C ALA A 138 -9.10 -15.34 -8.31
N LYS A 139 -8.18 -15.68 -7.40
CA LYS A 139 -7.97 -17.06 -6.95
C LYS A 139 -9.14 -17.57 -6.12
N ILE A 140 -9.64 -16.76 -5.18
CA ILE A 140 -10.74 -17.15 -4.29
C ILE A 140 -12.02 -17.33 -5.09
N GLN A 141 -12.33 -16.46 -6.03
CA GLN A 141 -13.54 -16.55 -6.86
C GLN A 141 -13.61 -17.87 -7.66
N ALA A 142 -12.46 -18.45 -8.00
CA ALA A 142 -12.38 -19.73 -8.72
C ALA A 142 -12.47 -20.97 -7.81
N MET A 143 -12.50 -20.81 -6.47
CA MET A 143 -12.45 -21.93 -5.53
C MET A 143 -13.72 -22.77 -5.52
N ARG A 144 -13.51 -24.09 -5.34
CA ARG A 144 -14.54 -25.10 -5.15
C ARG A 144 -14.12 -26.04 -4.03
N ALA A 145 -15.08 -26.61 -3.31
CA ALA A 145 -14.84 -27.56 -2.23
C ALA A 145 -16.07 -28.47 -2.04
N LYS A 146 -15.88 -29.59 -1.35
CA LYS A 146 -16.98 -30.55 -1.07
C LYS A 146 -18.12 -29.94 -0.24
N SER A 147 -17.87 -28.86 0.51
CA SER A 147 -18.87 -28.15 1.34
C SER A 147 -18.50 -26.68 1.55
N CYS A 148 -19.47 -25.87 1.95
CA CYS A 148 -19.24 -24.48 2.30
C CYS A 148 -18.26 -24.33 3.48
N SER A 149 -18.27 -25.23 4.45
CA SER A 149 -17.30 -25.23 5.56
C SER A 149 -15.87 -25.49 5.08
N ALA A 150 -15.68 -26.45 4.17
CA ALA A 150 -14.36 -26.70 3.56
C ALA A 150 -13.91 -25.53 2.70
N LEU A 151 -14.84 -24.89 1.99
CA LEU A 151 -14.58 -23.69 1.18
C LEU A 151 -14.11 -22.51 2.03
N SER A 152 -14.80 -22.25 3.15
CA SER A 152 -14.39 -21.18 4.11
C SER A 152 -12.95 -21.38 4.56
N LYS A 153 -12.56 -22.58 4.98
CA LYS A 153 -11.18 -22.90 5.39
C LYS A 153 -10.15 -22.64 4.27
N GLN A 154 -10.52 -22.94 3.01
CA GLN A 154 -9.64 -22.65 1.87
C GLN A 154 -9.49 -21.14 1.64
N ILE A 155 -10.58 -20.38 1.78
CA ILE A 155 -10.56 -18.91 1.67
C ILE A 155 -9.65 -18.31 2.76
N ASP A 156 -9.81 -18.73 4.02
CA ASP A 156 -8.98 -18.25 5.14
C ASP A 156 -7.49 -18.52 4.89
N LYS A 157 -7.16 -19.71 4.39
CA LYS A 157 -5.79 -20.06 4.00
C LYS A 157 -5.28 -19.18 2.86
N ALA A 158 -6.11 -18.87 1.87
CA ALA A 158 -5.73 -18.01 0.76
C ALA A 158 -5.47 -16.56 1.21
N LEU A 159 -6.29 -16.02 2.12
CA LEU A 159 -6.10 -14.70 2.72
C LEU A 159 -4.82 -14.64 3.55
N SER A 160 -4.55 -15.66 4.37
CA SER A 160 -3.28 -15.76 5.10
C SER A 160 -2.06 -15.80 4.16
N ASN A 161 -2.14 -16.57 3.09
CA ASN A 161 -1.07 -16.63 2.09
C ASN A 161 -0.91 -15.32 1.32
N MET A 162 -2.00 -14.62 1.01
CA MET A 162 -1.97 -13.28 0.44
C MET A 162 -1.16 -12.33 1.33
N THR A 163 -1.48 -12.25 2.62
CA THR A 163 -0.78 -11.39 3.58
C THR A 163 0.72 -11.70 3.62
N LYS A 164 1.09 -12.98 3.72
CA LYS A 164 2.51 -13.40 3.72
C LYS A 164 3.24 -13.00 2.44
N THR A 165 2.60 -13.19 1.29
CA THR A 165 3.20 -12.83 -0.01
C THR A 165 3.33 -11.32 -0.17
N CYS A 166 2.32 -10.57 0.27
CA CYS A 166 2.35 -9.12 0.26
C CYS A 166 3.47 -8.55 1.13
N ASN A 167 3.62 -9.05 2.37
CA ASN A 167 4.69 -8.63 3.26
C ASN A 167 6.08 -8.81 2.63
N LYS A 168 6.33 -9.93 1.96
CA LYS A 168 7.59 -10.13 1.22
C LYS A 168 7.80 -9.11 0.11
N GLN A 169 6.74 -8.68 -0.58
CA GLN A 169 6.84 -7.63 -1.62
C GLN A 169 7.15 -6.27 -1.00
N HIS A 170 6.56 -5.95 0.16
CA HIS A 170 6.88 -4.74 0.93
C HIS A 170 8.33 -4.72 1.38
N GLU A 171 8.82 -5.80 1.98
CA GLU A 171 10.21 -5.95 2.40
C GLU A 171 11.20 -5.78 1.25
N ALA A 172 10.91 -6.40 0.09
CA ALA A 172 11.74 -6.26 -1.10
C ALA A 172 11.74 -4.83 -1.65
N PHE A 173 10.58 -4.17 -1.66
CA PHE A 173 10.46 -2.77 -2.06
C PHE A 173 11.23 -1.85 -1.12
N ASP A 174 11.07 -2.01 0.19
CA ASP A 174 11.78 -1.21 1.21
C ASP A 174 13.30 -1.36 1.10
N ALA A 175 13.78 -2.59 0.93
CA ALA A 175 15.21 -2.85 0.74
C ALA A 175 15.78 -2.15 -0.51
N ALA A 176 15.03 -2.09 -1.61
CA ALA A 176 15.42 -1.35 -2.81
C ALA A 176 15.40 0.18 -2.58
N GLU A 177 14.36 0.70 -1.91
CA GLU A 177 14.20 2.12 -1.63
C GLU A 177 15.23 2.67 -0.63
N GLN A 178 15.73 1.87 0.30
CA GLN A 178 16.82 2.25 1.21
C GLN A 178 18.05 2.80 0.47
N LYS A 179 18.43 2.20 -0.66
CA LYS A 179 19.55 2.64 -1.48
C LYS A 179 19.24 3.99 -2.17
N ARG A 180 18.00 4.22 -2.59
CA ARG A 180 17.54 5.48 -3.19
C ARG A 180 17.48 6.58 -2.15
N LEU A 181 16.94 6.30 -0.96
CA LEU A 181 16.89 7.21 0.16
C LEU A 181 18.28 7.68 0.57
N ALA A 182 19.25 6.77 0.70
CA ALA A 182 20.64 7.12 1.06
C ALA A 182 21.29 8.09 0.09
N ARG A 183 20.88 8.08 -1.19
CA ARG A 183 21.40 8.98 -2.24
C ARG A 183 20.53 10.23 -2.45
N HIS A 184 19.39 10.32 -1.74
CA HIS A 184 18.48 11.43 -1.92
C HIS A 184 19.15 12.78 -1.56
N PRO A 185 18.99 13.86 -2.34
CA PRO A 185 19.68 15.16 -2.11
C PRO A 185 19.46 15.74 -0.71
N PHE A 186 18.25 15.59 -0.16
CA PHE A 186 17.97 16.01 1.22
C PHE A 186 18.81 15.22 2.22
N MET A 187 18.92 13.89 2.09
CA MET A 187 19.69 13.03 2.99
C MET A 187 21.21 13.30 2.88
N GLN A 188 21.70 13.65 1.69
CA GLN A 188 23.09 14.11 1.52
C GLN A 188 23.33 15.43 2.28
N LYS A 189 22.40 16.37 2.22
CA LYS A 189 22.48 17.63 3.00
C LYS A 189 22.43 17.36 4.52
N VAL A 190 21.61 16.38 4.98
CA VAL A 190 21.59 15.94 6.39
C VAL A 190 22.98 15.47 6.84
N LYS A 191 23.61 14.57 6.09
CA LYS A 191 24.97 14.05 6.39
C LYS A 191 26.01 15.18 6.44
N ASN A 192 26.00 16.07 5.45
CA ASN A 192 26.95 17.18 5.37
C ASN A 192 26.77 18.17 6.53
N SER A 193 25.54 18.40 6.99
CA SER A 193 25.24 19.26 8.14
C SER A 193 25.72 18.65 9.45
N ALA A 194 25.53 17.33 9.65
CA ALA A 194 26.02 16.61 10.81
C ALA A 194 27.56 16.64 10.90
N ASN A 195 28.26 16.40 9.79
CA ASN A 195 29.72 16.39 9.73
C ASN A 195 30.30 17.77 10.09
N ARG A 196 29.71 18.86 9.61
CA ARG A 196 30.14 20.24 9.97
C ARG A 196 29.97 20.52 11.45
N GLY A 197 28.90 20.05 12.08
CA GLY A 197 28.70 20.16 13.52
C GLY A 197 29.79 19.46 14.33
N VAL A 198 30.16 18.24 13.95
CA VAL A 198 31.22 17.47 14.59
C VAL A 198 32.59 18.13 14.43
N GLN A 199 32.91 18.66 13.25
CA GLN A 199 34.17 19.37 13.02
C GLN A 199 34.27 20.67 13.85
N ALA A 200 33.19 21.42 13.96
CA ALA A 200 33.16 22.63 14.79
C ALA A 200 33.35 22.34 16.30
N LEU A 201 32.91 21.18 16.78
CA LEU A 201 33.12 20.74 18.16
C LEU A 201 34.56 20.29 18.42
N LYS A 202 35.25 19.72 17.43
CA LYS A 202 36.65 19.29 17.54
C LYS A 202 37.67 20.42 17.45
N ALA A 203 37.25 21.58 16.90
CA ALA A 203 38.10 22.78 16.72
C ALA A 203 38.02 23.75 17.93
N ARG A 204 37.24 23.41 18.96
CA ARG A 204 37.16 24.15 20.23
C ARG A 204 37.93 23.42 21.35
#